data_e314a47bd79a345c2568d965868dedd0
#
_entry.id   e314a47bd79a345c2568d965868dedd0
#
_cell.length_a   1.000
_cell.length_b   1.000
_cell.length_c   1.000
_cell.angle_alpha   90.00
_cell.angle_beta   90.00
_cell.angle_gamma   90.00
#
_symmetry.space_group_name_H-M   'P 1'
#
loop_
_entity.id
_entity.type
_entity.pdbx_description
1 polymer ?
#
loop_
_entity_poly.entity_id
_entity_poly.type
_entity_poly.pdbx_seq_one_letter_code
_entity_poly.pdbx_strand_id
1 'polypeptide(L)'
;MRYLLYFFLILGIHNAQVTGLNGWDLFIDPGHSQDENMGINGYSEAKEVLQVGLELMDILYSQSDIDTVYISRTNDNQSVSLYQRTNYANTVGASWFHSIHSDASSNTNTNRTLMLWGQRNNGNPDPPVGGEEMSSFMIDILTQGMRIG
;
A
#
# COMPACT_ATOMS: atom_id res chain seq x y z
N MET A 1 24.11 56.47 3.27
CA MET A 1 24.01 55.04 3.68
C MET A 1 22.73 54.49 3.17
N ARG A 2 22.78 53.63 2.15
CA ARG A 2 21.62 52.94 1.57
C ARG A 2 21.53 51.55 2.24
N TYR A 3 20.48 51.31 3.04
CA TYR A 3 20.18 50.01 3.60
C TYR A 3 19.48 49.18 2.52
N LEU A 4 20.16 48.14 2.02
CA LEU A 4 19.60 47.15 1.12
C LEU A 4 18.85 46.13 1.98
N LEU A 5 17.51 46.20 1.98
CA LEU A 5 16.67 45.20 2.59
C LEU A 5 16.65 43.94 1.67
N TYR A 6 17.32 42.88 2.08
CA TYR A 6 17.18 41.57 1.47
C TYR A 6 15.86 40.94 1.97
N PHE A 7 14.88 40.93 1.11
CA PHE A 7 13.65 40.18 1.33
C PHE A 7 13.94 38.71 0.97
N PHE A 8 14.20 37.84 1.97
CA PHE A 8 14.24 36.40 1.74
C PHE A 8 12.82 35.89 1.55
N LEU A 9 12.44 35.67 0.30
CA LEU A 9 11.22 34.95 -0.05
C LEU A 9 11.49 33.46 0.24
N ILE A 10 11.12 32.99 1.40
CA ILE A 10 11.08 31.57 1.71
C ILE A 10 9.88 31.01 0.95
N LEU A 11 10.10 30.52 -0.27
CA LEU A 11 9.15 29.65 -0.95
C LEU A 11 9.12 28.34 -0.20
N GLY A 12 8.22 28.22 0.76
CA GLY A 12 7.89 26.94 1.35
C GLY A 12 7.34 26.05 0.24
N ILE A 13 8.05 24.98 -0.09
CA ILE A 13 7.50 23.91 -0.95
C ILE A 13 6.40 23.27 -0.11
N HIS A 14 5.18 23.72 -0.28
CA HIS A 14 4.01 23.05 0.27
C HIS A 14 3.75 21.87 -0.65
N ASN A 15 4.16 20.67 -0.24
CA ASN A 15 3.63 19.46 -0.84
C ASN A 15 2.11 19.51 -0.65
N ALA A 16 1.36 19.39 -1.74
CA ALA A 16 -0.09 19.34 -1.67
C ALA A 16 -0.48 18.07 -0.89
N GLN A 17 -1.08 18.25 0.28
CA GLN A 17 -1.56 17.15 1.08
C GLN A 17 -2.82 16.56 0.41
N VAL A 18 -2.88 15.24 0.29
CA VAL A 18 -4.09 14.53 -0.11
C VAL A 18 -5.11 14.63 1.01
N THR A 19 -6.30 15.15 0.71
CA THR A 19 -7.38 15.36 1.69
C THR A 19 -8.59 14.50 1.34
N GLY A 20 -9.45 14.26 2.34
CA GLY A 20 -10.66 13.45 2.21
C GLY A 20 -10.50 12.02 2.74
N LEU A 21 -9.37 11.73 3.38
CA LEU A 21 -9.13 10.45 4.06
C LEU A 21 -9.36 10.53 5.58
N ASN A 22 -9.71 11.71 6.10
CA ASN A 22 -10.09 11.87 7.50
C ASN A 22 -11.30 10.98 7.82
N GLY A 23 -11.24 10.22 8.92
CA GLY A 23 -12.22 9.20 9.29
C GLY A 23 -11.98 7.83 8.65
N TRP A 24 -10.88 7.64 7.91
CA TRP A 24 -10.51 6.35 7.33
C TRP A 24 -9.29 5.76 8.03
N ASP A 25 -9.38 4.47 8.32
CA ASP A 25 -8.29 3.66 8.83
C ASP A 25 -7.89 2.63 7.78
N LEU A 26 -6.62 2.65 7.38
CA LEU A 26 -6.07 1.69 6.42
C LEU A 26 -5.30 0.59 7.15
N PHE A 27 -5.51 -0.66 6.75
CA PHE A 27 -4.67 -1.78 7.14
C PHE A 27 -3.82 -2.24 5.97
N ILE A 28 -2.52 -2.06 6.07
CA ILE A 28 -1.54 -2.53 5.08
C ILE A 28 -1.08 -3.93 5.48
N ASP A 29 -1.12 -4.85 4.54
CA ASP A 29 -0.69 -6.23 4.75
C ASP A 29 0.40 -6.63 3.75
N PRO A 30 1.69 -6.38 4.07
CA PRO A 30 2.79 -6.91 3.27
C PRO A 30 2.78 -8.43 3.31
N GLY A 31 2.56 -9.06 2.16
CA GLY A 31 2.44 -10.50 2.05
C GLY A 31 3.68 -11.26 2.54
N HIS A 32 3.50 -12.54 2.79
CA HIS A 32 4.56 -13.44 3.25
C HIS A 32 5.30 -12.97 4.53
N SER A 33 6.36 -13.66 4.88
CA SER A 33 7.31 -13.31 5.93
C SER A 33 8.56 -14.18 5.80
N GLN A 34 9.67 -13.72 6.33
CA GLN A 34 10.95 -14.43 6.31
C GLN A 34 11.38 -14.79 4.87
N ASP A 35 11.79 -16.02 4.64
CA ASP A 35 12.24 -16.51 3.34
C ASP A 35 11.13 -17.21 2.53
N GLU A 36 9.86 -16.90 2.84
CA GLU A 36 8.74 -17.41 2.05
C GLU A 36 8.74 -16.76 0.66
N ASN A 37 8.35 -17.53 -0.35
CA ASN A 37 8.29 -17.09 -1.75
C ASN A 37 9.61 -16.48 -2.28
N MET A 38 10.70 -17.22 -2.10
CA MET A 38 11.97 -16.85 -2.70
C MET A 38 11.92 -17.04 -4.22
N GLY A 39 12.16 -15.95 -4.92
CA GLY A 39 12.29 -15.93 -6.37
C GLY A 39 13.70 -16.32 -6.84
N ILE A 40 13.91 -16.20 -8.14
CA ILE A 40 15.22 -16.43 -8.76
C ILE A 40 16.23 -15.34 -8.36
N ASN A 41 17.52 -15.65 -8.42
CA ASN A 41 18.62 -14.70 -8.15
C ASN A 41 18.57 -14.07 -6.73
N GLY A 42 17.98 -14.77 -5.76
CA GLY A 42 17.91 -14.26 -4.37
C GLY A 42 16.83 -13.21 -4.13
N TYR A 43 15.92 -12.99 -5.08
CA TYR A 43 14.76 -12.15 -4.88
C TYR A 43 13.90 -12.69 -3.73
N SER A 44 13.52 -11.83 -2.79
CA SER A 44 12.63 -12.17 -1.71
C SER A 44 11.37 -11.30 -1.80
N GLU A 45 10.25 -11.90 -2.19
CA GLU A 45 8.96 -11.21 -2.21
C GLU A 45 8.63 -10.62 -0.84
N ALA A 46 8.84 -11.39 0.23
CA ALA A 46 8.56 -10.94 1.59
C ALA A 46 9.29 -9.63 1.95
N LYS A 47 10.56 -9.48 1.56
CA LYS A 47 11.35 -8.26 1.84
C LYS A 47 10.88 -7.08 1.01
N GLU A 48 10.66 -7.29 -0.28
CA GLU A 48 10.27 -6.21 -1.20
C GLU A 48 8.90 -5.65 -0.84
N VAL A 49 7.89 -6.50 -0.63
CA VAL A 49 6.54 -6.03 -0.29
C VAL A 49 6.48 -5.41 1.11
N LEU A 50 7.36 -5.81 2.05
CA LEU A 50 7.50 -5.15 3.34
C LEU A 50 8.01 -3.72 3.17
N GLN A 51 9.04 -3.53 2.35
CA GLN A 51 9.57 -2.20 2.08
C GLN A 51 8.51 -1.30 1.44
N VAL A 52 7.81 -1.80 0.42
CA VAL A 52 6.69 -1.07 -0.21
C VAL A 52 5.61 -0.70 0.80
N GLY A 53 5.23 -1.62 1.69
CA GLY A 53 4.22 -1.36 2.72
C GLY A 53 4.65 -0.30 3.74
N LEU A 54 5.91 -0.31 4.17
CA LEU A 54 6.46 0.69 5.09
C LEU A 54 6.56 2.07 4.43
N GLU A 55 7.02 2.14 3.19
CA GLU A 55 7.08 3.38 2.42
C GLU A 55 5.67 3.96 2.16
N LEU A 56 4.70 3.11 1.84
CA LEU A 56 3.30 3.53 1.69
C LEU A 56 2.75 4.12 2.99
N MET A 57 3.04 3.50 4.13
CA MET A 57 2.64 4.01 5.44
C MET A 57 3.24 5.40 5.70
N ASP A 58 4.53 5.60 5.43
CA ASP A 58 5.21 6.88 5.61
C ASP A 58 4.65 7.97 4.69
N ILE A 59 4.34 7.63 3.42
CA ILE A 59 3.72 8.55 2.47
C ILE A 59 2.33 8.97 2.96
N LEU A 60 1.51 8.02 3.41
CA LEU A 60 0.17 8.31 3.90
C LEU A 60 0.19 9.25 5.11
N TYR A 61 1.06 9.00 6.08
CA TYR A 61 1.18 9.87 7.26
C TYR A 61 1.77 11.25 6.93
N SER A 62 2.69 11.33 5.97
CA SER A 62 3.35 12.60 5.64
C SER A 62 2.60 13.46 4.61
N GLN A 63 1.74 12.85 3.79
CA GLN A 63 1.15 13.50 2.63
C GLN A 63 -0.38 13.40 2.56
N SER A 64 -1.05 12.86 3.59
CA SER A 64 -2.50 12.78 3.62
C SER A 64 -3.08 13.16 4.99
N ASP A 65 -4.41 13.27 5.05
CA ASP A 65 -5.17 13.49 6.27
C ASP A 65 -5.81 12.19 6.80
N ILE A 66 -5.22 11.03 6.49
CA ILE A 66 -5.68 9.73 6.97
C ILE A 66 -5.59 9.65 8.50
N ASP A 67 -6.57 9.03 9.15
CA ASP A 67 -6.58 8.94 10.61
C ASP A 67 -5.54 7.95 11.11
N THR A 68 -5.61 6.69 10.69
CA THR A 68 -4.67 5.67 11.15
C THR A 68 -4.27 4.73 10.02
N VAL A 69 -2.98 4.36 10.01
CA VAL A 69 -2.47 3.31 9.14
C VAL A 69 -1.92 2.18 10.03
N TYR A 70 -2.56 1.03 9.96
CA TYR A 70 -2.08 -0.20 10.59
C TYR A 70 -1.25 -1.00 9.61
N ILE A 71 -0.35 -1.83 10.12
CA ILE A 71 0.45 -2.73 9.29
C ILE A 71 0.58 -4.10 9.96
N SER A 72 0.48 -5.17 9.18
CA SER A 72 0.49 -6.53 9.72
C SER A 72 1.84 -6.97 10.30
N ARG A 73 2.94 -6.45 9.74
CA ARG A 73 4.32 -6.70 10.21
C ARG A 73 5.21 -5.52 9.87
N THR A 74 6.21 -5.28 10.70
CA THR A 74 7.17 -4.16 10.56
C THR A 74 8.61 -4.62 10.31
N ASN A 75 8.85 -5.92 10.33
CA ASN A 75 10.14 -6.51 9.99
C ASN A 75 9.95 -7.89 9.37
N ASP A 76 10.97 -8.36 8.67
CA ASP A 76 10.91 -9.61 7.93
C ASP A 76 10.94 -10.86 8.82
N ASN A 77 11.43 -10.75 10.04
CA ASN A 77 11.48 -11.86 11.01
C ASN A 77 10.14 -12.16 11.68
N GLN A 78 9.15 -11.28 11.53
CA GLN A 78 7.82 -11.52 12.05
C GLN A 78 7.07 -12.52 11.16
N SER A 79 6.78 -13.69 11.71
CA SER A 79 5.87 -14.65 11.08
C SER A 79 4.44 -14.31 11.48
N VAL A 80 3.61 -13.96 10.52
CA VAL A 80 2.20 -13.57 10.73
C VAL A 80 1.32 -14.42 9.82
N SER A 81 0.52 -15.32 10.43
CA SER A 81 -0.40 -16.17 9.68
C SER A 81 -1.54 -15.37 9.04
N LEU A 82 -2.19 -15.91 8.01
CA LEU A 82 -3.36 -15.29 7.38
C LEU A 82 -4.47 -14.96 8.38
N TYR A 83 -4.71 -15.87 9.33
CA TYR A 83 -5.69 -15.65 10.38
C TYR A 83 -5.32 -14.45 11.28
N GLN A 84 -4.04 -14.33 11.67
CA GLN A 84 -3.59 -13.22 12.50
C GLN A 84 -3.73 -11.86 11.76
N ARG A 85 -3.42 -11.82 10.46
CA ARG A 85 -3.56 -10.62 9.61
C ARG A 85 -5.00 -10.14 9.57
N THR A 86 -5.92 -11.02 9.18
CA THR A 86 -7.35 -10.69 9.08
C THR A 86 -7.98 -10.41 10.44
N ASN A 87 -7.62 -11.18 11.48
CA ASN A 87 -8.12 -10.92 12.83
C ASN A 87 -7.64 -9.58 13.38
N TYR A 88 -6.40 -9.18 13.11
CA TYR A 88 -5.90 -7.88 13.54
C TYR A 88 -6.63 -6.75 12.83
N ALA A 89 -6.78 -6.81 11.50
CA ALA A 89 -7.53 -5.82 10.74
C ALA A 89 -8.97 -5.65 11.24
N ASN A 90 -9.66 -6.76 11.51
CA ASN A 90 -11.02 -6.76 12.06
C ASN A 90 -11.07 -6.19 13.49
N THR A 91 -10.07 -6.51 14.33
CA THR A 91 -10.02 -6.04 15.72
C THR A 91 -9.84 -4.53 15.82
N VAL A 92 -9.02 -3.95 14.94
CA VAL A 92 -8.82 -2.50 14.91
C VAL A 92 -9.92 -1.76 14.14
N GLY A 93 -10.82 -2.48 13.48
CA GLY A 93 -11.94 -1.90 12.74
C GLY A 93 -11.49 -1.16 11.48
N ALA A 94 -10.42 -1.63 10.82
CA ALA A 94 -9.90 -0.97 9.65
C ALA A 94 -10.98 -0.78 8.57
N SER A 95 -11.06 0.43 8.03
CA SER A 95 -12.01 0.78 6.97
C SER A 95 -11.65 0.11 5.64
N TRP A 96 -10.37 -0.13 5.43
CA TRP A 96 -9.82 -0.73 4.22
C TRP A 96 -8.66 -1.67 4.53
N PHE A 97 -8.68 -2.88 3.95
CA PHE A 97 -7.60 -3.87 4.02
C PHE A 97 -6.89 -3.95 2.67
N HIS A 98 -5.59 -3.66 2.65
CA HIS A 98 -4.77 -3.65 1.45
C HIS A 98 -3.61 -4.63 1.57
N SER A 99 -3.71 -5.79 0.92
CA SER A 99 -2.64 -6.77 0.87
C SER A 99 -1.74 -6.53 -0.34
N ILE A 100 -0.43 -6.56 -0.13
CA ILE A 100 0.59 -6.28 -1.14
C ILE A 100 1.37 -7.54 -1.41
N HIS A 101 1.41 -7.96 -2.67
CA HIS A 101 2.15 -9.10 -3.16
C HIS A 101 2.90 -8.75 -4.45
N SER A 102 3.95 -9.48 -4.76
CA SER A 102 4.51 -9.52 -6.11
C SER A 102 4.14 -10.86 -6.76
N ASP A 103 3.47 -10.80 -7.91
CA ASP A 103 3.06 -11.99 -8.65
C ASP A 103 4.26 -12.62 -9.37
N ALA A 104 4.19 -13.92 -9.65
CA ALA A 104 5.18 -14.65 -10.40
C ALA A 104 4.53 -15.41 -11.56
N SER A 105 5.27 -15.58 -12.65
CA SER A 105 4.87 -16.37 -13.81
C SER A 105 6.02 -17.21 -14.35
N SER A 106 5.74 -18.43 -14.75
CA SER A 106 6.68 -19.25 -15.51
C SER A 106 6.89 -18.75 -16.94
N ASN A 107 5.99 -17.90 -17.44
CA ASN A 107 6.15 -17.25 -18.73
C ASN A 107 6.89 -15.92 -18.56
N THR A 108 8.12 -15.85 -19.01
CA THR A 108 8.99 -14.66 -18.92
C THR A 108 8.49 -13.44 -19.69
N ASN A 109 7.50 -13.61 -20.58
CA ASN A 109 6.88 -12.51 -21.30
C ASN A 109 5.67 -11.93 -20.56
N THR A 110 5.27 -12.53 -19.44
CA THR A 110 4.17 -11.99 -18.62
C THR A 110 4.67 -10.76 -17.87
N ASN A 111 4.00 -9.65 -18.12
CA ASN A 111 4.15 -8.41 -17.35
C ASN A 111 2.75 -7.84 -17.13
N ARG A 112 2.28 -7.91 -15.88
CA ARG A 112 0.91 -7.50 -15.53
C ARG A 112 0.85 -6.93 -14.12
N THR A 113 -0.11 -6.07 -13.90
CA THR A 113 -0.64 -5.72 -12.59
C THR A 113 -1.90 -6.52 -12.35
N LEU A 114 -2.08 -7.05 -11.17
CA LEU A 114 -3.25 -7.82 -10.78
C LEU A 114 -3.85 -7.22 -9.52
N MET A 115 -5.14 -6.88 -9.58
CA MET A 115 -5.93 -6.47 -8.43
C MET A 115 -6.96 -7.54 -8.12
N LEU A 116 -7.07 -7.93 -6.86
CA LEU A 116 -8.05 -8.89 -6.37
C LEU A 116 -8.91 -8.22 -5.30
N TRP A 117 -10.20 -8.49 -5.32
CA TRP A 117 -11.13 -8.04 -4.30
C TRP A 117 -11.99 -9.19 -3.80
N GLY A 118 -12.52 -9.04 -2.58
CA GLY A 118 -13.39 -10.05 -1.98
C GLY A 118 -14.70 -10.19 -2.74
N GLN A 119 -15.08 -11.44 -2.99
CA GLN A 119 -16.37 -11.80 -3.61
C GLN A 119 -17.04 -12.91 -2.80
N ARG A 120 -18.37 -12.90 -2.78
CA ARG A 120 -19.14 -14.05 -2.29
C ARG A 120 -19.05 -15.22 -3.26
N ASN A 121 -19.33 -16.42 -2.77
CA ASN A 121 -19.34 -17.63 -3.60
C ASN A 121 -20.29 -17.57 -4.83
N ASN A 122 -21.22 -16.63 -4.87
CA ASN A 122 -22.11 -16.37 -5.99
C ASN A 122 -21.59 -15.33 -6.99
N GLY A 123 -20.35 -14.87 -6.84
CA GLY A 123 -19.72 -13.85 -7.69
C GLY A 123 -20.10 -12.42 -7.37
N ASN A 124 -20.94 -12.17 -6.36
CA ASN A 124 -21.23 -10.81 -5.91
C ASN A 124 -20.15 -10.30 -4.95
N PRO A 125 -19.85 -8.99 -4.93
CA PRO A 125 -18.93 -8.40 -3.96
C PRO A 125 -19.36 -8.69 -2.53
N ASP A 126 -18.39 -8.91 -1.63
CA ASP A 126 -18.65 -8.95 -0.20
C ASP A 126 -18.97 -7.54 0.32
N PRO A 127 -19.94 -7.39 1.24
CA PRO A 127 -20.13 -6.13 1.96
C PRO A 127 -18.96 -5.87 2.93
N PRO A 128 -18.57 -4.58 3.13
CA PRO A 128 -19.07 -3.43 2.40
C PRO A 128 -18.61 -3.41 0.95
N VAL A 129 -19.46 -2.93 0.07
CA VAL A 129 -19.16 -2.71 -1.35
C VAL A 129 -18.05 -1.66 -1.50
N GLY A 130 -17.29 -1.72 -2.59
CA GLY A 130 -16.23 -0.76 -2.89
C GLY A 130 -14.89 -1.39 -3.30
N GLY A 131 -14.72 -2.70 -3.06
CA GLY A 131 -13.49 -3.41 -3.42
C GLY A 131 -13.25 -3.45 -4.93
N GLU A 132 -14.31 -3.65 -5.71
CA GLU A 132 -14.24 -3.66 -7.17
C GLU A 132 -13.92 -2.28 -7.73
N GLU A 133 -14.63 -1.26 -7.29
CA GLU A 133 -14.44 0.12 -7.72
C GLU A 133 -13.04 0.62 -7.37
N MET A 134 -12.56 0.38 -6.16
CA MET A 134 -11.22 0.74 -5.75
C MET A 134 -10.16 -0.02 -6.57
N SER A 135 -10.35 -1.31 -6.79
CA SER A 135 -9.44 -2.12 -7.59
C SER A 135 -9.37 -1.63 -9.03
N SER A 136 -10.50 -1.27 -9.62
CA SER A 136 -10.59 -0.71 -10.97
C SER A 136 -9.91 0.64 -11.09
N PHE A 137 -10.00 1.48 -10.06
CA PHE A 137 -9.31 2.77 -10.02
C PHE A 137 -7.80 2.60 -9.84
N MET A 138 -7.37 1.72 -8.93
CA MET A 138 -5.96 1.53 -8.61
C MET A 138 -5.19 0.84 -9.73
N ILE A 139 -5.80 -0.10 -10.47
CA ILE A 139 -5.07 -0.89 -11.48
C ILE A 139 -4.47 -0.02 -12.59
N ASP A 140 -5.19 1.00 -13.02
CA ASP A 140 -4.72 1.92 -14.06
C ASP A 140 -3.52 2.74 -13.57
N ILE A 141 -3.59 3.27 -12.35
CA ILE A 141 -2.53 4.08 -11.74
C ILE A 141 -1.27 3.24 -11.50
N LEU A 142 -1.42 2.06 -10.89
CA LEU A 142 -0.31 1.16 -10.63
C LEU A 142 0.35 0.67 -11.92
N THR A 143 -0.46 0.33 -12.94
CA THR A 143 0.06 -0.11 -14.25
C THR A 143 0.87 1.00 -14.94
N GLN A 144 0.43 2.24 -14.82
CA GLN A 144 1.18 3.38 -15.35
C GLN A 144 2.47 3.61 -14.57
N GLY A 145 2.42 3.63 -13.24
CA GLY A 145 3.58 3.84 -12.37
C GLY A 145 4.67 2.78 -12.57
N MET A 146 4.30 1.51 -12.70
CA MET A 146 5.26 0.42 -12.90
C MET A 146 5.87 0.34 -14.32
N ARG A 147 5.31 1.06 -15.30
CA ARG A 147 5.85 1.13 -16.67
C ARG A 147 6.86 2.24 -16.88
N ILE A 148 7.01 3.13 -15.93
CA ILE A 148 7.89 4.30 -16.01
C ILE A 148 9.30 3.97 -15.44
N GLY A 149 9.46 2.82 -14.80
CA GLY A 149 10.73 2.34 -14.23
C GLY A 149 11.61 1.58 -15.21
#